data_64ee5a0ad79e8b7071a694f806d174c7
#
_entry.id   64ee5a0ad79e8b7071a694f806d174c7
#
_cell.length_a   1.000
_cell.length_b   1.000
_cell.length_c   1.000
_cell.angle_alpha   90.00
_cell.angle_beta   90.00
_cell.angle_gamma   90.00
#
_symmetry.space_group_name_H-M   'P 1'
#
loop_
_entity.id
_entity.type
_entity.pdbx_description
1 polymer ?
#
loop_
_entity_poly.entity_id
_entity_poly.type
_entity_poly.pdbx_seq_one_letter_code
_entity_poly.pdbx_strand_id
1 'polypeptide(L)'
;MFPSILIVDDEPSILQSLSGLLSDEGFEVMTASNGYGALKIIDAESPELVLLDIWMPGIDGIETLKEIKKENPLIQVIIITGHGTVETAVKAIKLGAFDFIEKPLSIDKVIVTINNALNFRRLEEENKYLRKKTIEKNSISGNSPAVRELKKQIAAVAPTDSWILIKGENGTGKELVARTIHHLSARADQPMIDVSCAAIPEEMIESDLFGQEKGVTARKRGKFELANKGTLFLDEIGDMSLNTQAKILRVLQEQKFRRIGGGRILCTDVRVIAATNKELEAEIKKGNFREELYHRLNVVPIEVPPLRDRREDIPVLAEIFFDECARQNHSKRKNMTPRAIEALQNYSWSGNVRELKNLIWRLVIMAEKDIIDVYDLPLPYQKTLSNPSCHLCSCRIDKSGSGSDLSIRTEPGEAI
;
A
#
# COMPACT_ATOMS: atom_id res chain seq x y z
N MET A 1 6.62 16.95 -24.82
CA MET A 1 6.57 15.87 -25.81
C MET A 1 5.13 15.85 -26.28
N PHE A 2 4.92 15.90 -27.58
CA PHE A 2 3.56 15.88 -28.15
C PHE A 2 3.06 14.43 -28.16
N PRO A 3 1.77 14.17 -27.84
CA PRO A 3 1.25 12.82 -27.87
C PRO A 3 1.31 12.23 -29.29
N SER A 4 1.74 10.97 -29.39
CA SER A 4 1.91 10.28 -30.68
C SER A 4 0.65 9.45 -31.02
N ILE A 5 0.14 9.62 -32.24
CA ILE A 5 -1.07 8.99 -32.75
C ILE A 5 -0.77 8.24 -34.03
N LEU A 6 -1.18 6.99 -34.09
CA LEU A 6 -1.15 6.19 -35.31
C LEU A 6 -2.54 6.14 -35.96
N ILE A 7 -2.64 6.53 -37.21
CA ILE A 7 -3.86 6.42 -38.02
C ILE A 7 -3.72 5.22 -38.96
N VAL A 8 -4.70 4.33 -38.95
CA VAL A 8 -4.71 3.10 -39.74
C VAL A 8 -6.02 3.06 -40.55
N ASP A 9 -5.90 3.28 -41.82
CA ASP A 9 -7.05 3.29 -42.76
C ASP A 9 -6.50 2.93 -44.17
N ASP A 10 -7.23 2.17 -44.96
CA ASP A 10 -6.82 1.80 -46.31
C ASP A 10 -7.10 2.90 -47.37
N GLU A 11 -7.88 3.93 -47.00
CA GLU A 11 -8.18 5.08 -47.85
C GLU A 11 -7.11 6.19 -47.71
N PRO A 12 -6.25 6.47 -48.71
CA PRO A 12 -5.22 7.50 -48.64
C PRO A 12 -5.77 8.90 -48.36
N SER A 13 -6.99 9.21 -48.82
CA SER A 13 -7.67 10.47 -48.61
C SER A 13 -7.98 10.74 -47.12
N ILE A 14 -8.38 9.70 -46.41
CA ILE A 14 -8.66 9.76 -44.96
C ILE A 14 -7.35 9.94 -44.18
N LEU A 15 -6.33 9.14 -44.54
CA LEU A 15 -5.00 9.24 -43.92
C LEU A 15 -4.45 10.68 -44.03
N GLN A 16 -4.51 11.25 -45.24
CA GLN A 16 -3.99 12.60 -45.48
C GLN A 16 -4.78 13.65 -44.76
N SER A 17 -6.13 13.59 -44.77
CA SER A 17 -6.99 14.57 -44.13
C SER A 17 -6.85 14.56 -42.62
N LEU A 18 -6.87 13.37 -41.99
CA LEU A 18 -6.71 13.22 -40.54
C LEU A 18 -5.28 13.56 -40.08
N SER A 19 -4.27 13.16 -40.87
CA SER A 19 -2.87 13.48 -40.54
C SER A 19 -2.63 14.98 -40.53
N GLY A 20 -3.09 15.70 -41.55
CA GLY A 20 -2.98 17.17 -41.58
C GLY A 20 -3.65 17.82 -40.39
N LEU A 21 -4.89 17.45 -40.14
CA LEU A 21 -5.71 18.00 -39.06
C LEU A 21 -5.10 17.74 -37.67
N LEU A 22 -4.67 16.50 -37.39
CA LEU A 22 -4.11 16.17 -36.08
C LEU A 22 -2.72 16.77 -35.88
N SER A 23 -1.94 16.95 -36.99
CA SER A 23 -0.67 17.67 -36.93
C SER A 23 -0.87 19.16 -36.62
N ASP A 24 -1.91 19.79 -37.18
CA ASP A 24 -2.27 21.20 -36.90
C ASP A 24 -2.71 21.39 -35.44
N GLU A 25 -3.34 20.36 -34.83
CA GLU A 25 -3.70 20.33 -33.42
C GLU A 25 -2.49 20.00 -32.48
N GLY A 26 -1.31 19.77 -33.05
CA GLY A 26 -0.08 19.57 -32.29
C GLY A 26 0.19 18.11 -31.87
N PHE A 27 -0.41 17.13 -32.55
CA PHE A 27 -0.10 15.71 -32.33
C PHE A 27 1.05 15.26 -33.26
N GLU A 28 1.84 14.30 -32.79
CA GLU A 28 2.80 13.58 -33.64
C GLU A 28 2.07 12.44 -34.35
N VAL A 29 1.96 12.52 -35.68
CA VAL A 29 1.08 11.62 -36.42
C VAL A 29 1.89 10.64 -37.27
N MET A 30 1.58 9.35 -37.11
CA MET A 30 2.05 8.24 -37.95
C MET A 30 0.88 7.67 -38.71
N THR A 31 1.14 7.07 -39.87
CA THR A 31 0.10 6.49 -40.71
C THR A 31 0.46 5.07 -41.18
N ALA A 32 -0.54 4.21 -41.25
CA ALA A 32 -0.44 2.88 -41.84
C ALA A 32 -1.65 2.62 -42.74
N SER A 33 -1.46 1.91 -43.85
CA SER A 33 -2.53 1.58 -44.81
C SER A 33 -3.17 0.20 -44.57
N ASN A 34 -2.74 -0.55 -43.56
CA ASN A 34 -3.26 -1.87 -43.23
C ASN A 34 -2.82 -2.30 -41.82
N GLY A 35 -3.44 -3.36 -41.29
CA GLY A 35 -3.16 -3.86 -39.94
C GLY A 35 -1.74 -4.37 -39.74
N TYR A 36 -1.12 -5.02 -40.73
CA TYR A 36 0.27 -5.47 -40.59
C TYR A 36 1.27 -4.32 -40.52
N GLY A 37 1.04 -3.24 -41.27
CA GLY A 37 1.83 -2.01 -41.19
C GLY A 37 1.68 -1.35 -39.85
N ALA A 38 0.45 -1.32 -39.34
CA ALA A 38 0.15 -0.77 -38.01
C ALA A 38 0.91 -1.50 -36.89
N LEU A 39 0.88 -2.83 -36.85
CA LEU A 39 1.58 -3.63 -35.85
C LEU A 39 3.10 -3.38 -35.88
N LYS A 40 3.71 -3.27 -37.07
CA LYS A 40 5.14 -2.96 -37.21
C LYS A 40 5.50 -1.58 -36.64
N ILE A 41 4.66 -0.56 -36.86
CA ILE A 41 4.87 0.79 -36.33
C ILE A 41 4.68 0.80 -34.83
N ILE A 42 3.71 0.06 -34.33
CA ILE A 42 3.46 -0.06 -32.87
C ILE A 42 4.67 -0.67 -32.17
N ASP A 43 5.29 -1.69 -32.73
CA ASP A 43 6.48 -2.33 -32.18
C ASP A 43 7.70 -1.41 -32.19
N ALA A 44 7.85 -0.57 -33.23
CA ALA A 44 8.99 0.31 -33.38
C ALA A 44 8.87 1.61 -32.58
N GLU A 45 7.71 2.25 -32.61
CA GLU A 45 7.49 3.63 -32.14
C GLU A 45 6.58 3.74 -30.92
N SER A 46 5.82 2.68 -30.57
CA SER A 46 4.94 2.61 -29.40
C SER A 46 4.00 3.81 -29.25
N PRO A 47 3.10 4.08 -30.21
CA PRO A 47 2.20 5.24 -30.17
C PRO A 47 1.30 5.21 -28.95
N GLU A 48 0.87 6.41 -28.49
CA GLU A 48 0.00 6.52 -27.35
C GLU A 48 -1.46 6.16 -27.66
N LEU A 49 -1.88 6.40 -28.90
CA LEU A 49 -3.23 6.17 -29.37
C LEU A 49 -3.23 5.67 -30.81
N VAL A 50 -4.16 4.79 -31.14
CA VAL A 50 -4.39 4.28 -32.50
C VAL A 50 -5.82 4.60 -32.91
N LEU A 51 -5.97 5.30 -34.06
CA LEU A 51 -7.24 5.41 -34.79
C LEU A 51 -7.25 4.27 -35.80
N LEU A 52 -8.18 3.34 -35.73
CA LEU A 52 -8.16 2.09 -36.46
C LEU A 52 -9.46 1.89 -37.24
N ASP A 53 -9.36 1.85 -38.55
CA ASP A 53 -10.50 1.44 -39.38
C ASP A 53 -10.79 -0.05 -39.24
N ILE A 54 -12.06 -0.42 -39.36
CA ILE A 54 -12.47 -1.83 -39.27
C ILE A 54 -12.22 -2.59 -40.55
N TRP A 55 -12.59 -1.97 -41.67
CA TRP A 55 -12.61 -2.64 -42.96
C TRP A 55 -11.34 -2.36 -43.74
N MET A 56 -10.37 -3.21 -43.63
CA MET A 56 -9.07 -3.09 -44.34
C MET A 56 -8.67 -4.39 -44.98
N PRO A 57 -7.90 -4.36 -46.11
CA PRO A 57 -7.39 -5.56 -46.75
C PRO A 57 -6.33 -6.26 -45.88
N GLY A 58 -6.41 -7.57 -45.81
CA GLY A 58 -5.49 -8.41 -45.04
C GLY A 58 -6.05 -8.74 -43.66
N ILE A 59 -5.44 -8.25 -42.59
CA ILE A 59 -5.97 -8.36 -41.23
C ILE A 59 -6.97 -7.24 -41.00
N ASP A 60 -8.19 -7.59 -40.57
CA ASP A 60 -9.23 -6.59 -40.27
C ASP A 60 -8.91 -5.81 -38.97
N GLY A 61 -9.62 -4.68 -38.77
CA GLY A 61 -9.39 -3.83 -37.62
C GLY A 61 -9.70 -4.52 -36.28
N ILE A 62 -10.61 -5.50 -36.26
CA ILE A 62 -10.96 -6.22 -35.01
C ILE A 62 -9.85 -7.21 -34.62
N GLU A 63 -9.24 -7.88 -35.61
CA GLU A 63 -8.09 -8.75 -35.37
C GLU A 63 -6.86 -7.93 -34.97
N THR A 64 -6.63 -6.80 -35.65
CA THR A 64 -5.56 -5.86 -35.33
C THR A 64 -5.72 -5.33 -33.87
N LEU A 65 -6.93 -4.95 -33.44
CA LEU A 65 -7.23 -4.54 -32.09
C LEU A 65 -6.86 -5.62 -31.06
N LYS A 66 -7.20 -6.89 -31.34
CA LYS A 66 -6.86 -7.99 -30.42
C LYS A 66 -5.35 -8.15 -30.23
N GLU A 67 -4.57 -8.10 -31.30
CA GLU A 67 -3.12 -8.22 -31.22
C GLU A 67 -2.51 -7.00 -30.50
N ILE A 68 -2.98 -5.77 -30.79
CA ILE A 68 -2.55 -4.57 -30.06
C ILE A 68 -2.80 -4.74 -28.56
N LYS A 69 -4.00 -5.13 -28.15
CA LYS A 69 -4.37 -5.22 -26.73
C LYS A 69 -3.69 -6.38 -26.00
N LYS A 70 -3.30 -7.43 -26.72
CA LYS A 70 -2.56 -8.56 -26.18
C LYS A 70 -1.10 -8.19 -25.86
N GLU A 71 -0.42 -7.49 -26.77
CA GLU A 71 0.99 -7.13 -26.64
C GLU A 71 1.18 -5.80 -25.89
N ASN A 72 0.33 -4.82 -26.17
CA ASN A 72 0.41 -3.47 -25.65
C ASN A 72 -0.93 -2.99 -25.05
N PRO A 73 -1.37 -3.49 -23.88
CA PRO A 73 -2.69 -3.20 -23.32
C PRO A 73 -2.92 -1.71 -22.97
N LEU A 74 -1.85 -0.92 -22.83
CA LEU A 74 -1.95 0.50 -22.47
C LEU A 74 -2.22 1.42 -23.67
N ILE A 75 -1.95 0.99 -24.90
CA ILE A 75 -2.25 1.76 -26.10
C ILE A 75 -3.76 1.93 -26.20
N GLN A 76 -4.24 3.18 -26.28
CA GLN A 76 -5.66 3.42 -26.49
C GLN A 76 -6.02 3.24 -27.95
N VAL A 77 -7.09 2.50 -28.22
CA VAL A 77 -7.55 2.25 -29.59
C VAL A 77 -8.96 2.81 -29.76
N ILE A 78 -9.11 3.70 -30.71
CA ILE A 78 -10.41 4.23 -31.14
C ILE A 78 -10.71 3.63 -32.52
N ILE A 79 -11.86 3.00 -32.64
CA ILE A 79 -12.30 2.39 -33.89
C ILE A 79 -12.99 3.43 -34.78
N ILE A 80 -12.64 3.42 -36.06
CA ILE A 80 -13.34 4.20 -37.11
C ILE A 80 -14.17 3.22 -37.92
N THR A 81 -15.43 3.55 -38.23
CA THR A 81 -16.32 2.67 -38.98
C THR A 81 -17.22 3.42 -39.96
N GLY A 82 -17.29 3.00 -41.19
CA GLY A 82 -18.17 3.59 -42.23
C GLY A 82 -19.56 2.93 -42.35
N HIS A 83 -19.66 1.63 -41.99
CA HIS A 83 -20.90 0.85 -42.09
C HIS A 83 -21.01 -0.14 -40.91
N GLY A 84 -20.51 0.24 -39.72
CA GLY A 84 -20.55 -0.62 -38.53
C GLY A 84 -21.97 -0.74 -37.99
N THR A 85 -22.46 -1.97 -37.89
CA THR A 85 -23.62 -2.23 -37.07
C THR A 85 -23.27 -1.94 -35.60
N VAL A 86 -24.21 -1.52 -34.80
CA VAL A 86 -24.04 -1.35 -33.33
C VAL A 86 -23.37 -2.59 -32.72
N GLU A 87 -23.62 -3.76 -33.26
CA GLU A 87 -23.02 -5.03 -32.83
C GLU A 87 -21.48 -5.05 -32.98
N THR A 88 -20.94 -4.53 -34.10
CA THR A 88 -19.50 -4.49 -34.35
C THR A 88 -18.82 -3.49 -33.41
N ALA A 89 -19.42 -2.33 -33.18
CA ALA A 89 -18.93 -1.36 -32.20
C ALA A 89 -18.92 -1.94 -30.77
N VAL A 90 -20.00 -2.59 -30.36
CA VAL A 90 -20.08 -3.27 -29.05
C VAL A 90 -19.03 -4.38 -28.92
N LYS A 91 -18.78 -5.13 -30.00
CA LYS A 91 -17.72 -6.16 -30.04
C LYS A 91 -16.34 -5.54 -29.85
N ALA A 92 -16.04 -4.43 -30.53
CA ALA A 92 -14.77 -3.72 -30.38
C ALA A 92 -14.54 -3.22 -28.95
N ILE A 93 -15.55 -2.59 -28.33
CA ILE A 93 -15.49 -2.15 -26.93
C ILE A 93 -15.24 -3.33 -25.97
N LYS A 94 -15.92 -4.47 -26.17
CA LYS A 94 -15.68 -5.69 -25.35
C LYS A 94 -14.27 -6.25 -25.53
N LEU A 95 -13.61 -6.01 -26.65
CA LEU A 95 -12.24 -6.42 -26.95
C LEU A 95 -11.21 -5.39 -26.46
N GLY A 96 -11.63 -4.28 -25.85
CA GLY A 96 -10.75 -3.31 -25.23
C GLY A 96 -10.54 -2.03 -26.05
N ALA A 97 -11.31 -1.76 -27.11
CA ALA A 97 -11.32 -0.43 -27.72
C ALA A 97 -11.83 0.60 -26.69
N PHE A 98 -11.23 1.78 -26.70
CA PHE A 98 -11.66 2.89 -25.84
C PHE A 98 -13.01 3.43 -26.25
N ASP A 99 -13.18 3.69 -27.56
CA ASP A 99 -14.43 4.20 -28.14
C ASP A 99 -14.47 3.89 -29.65
N PHE A 100 -15.58 4.31 -30.31
CA PHE A 100 -15.70 4.24 -31.75
C PHE A 100 -16.26 5.53 -32.34
N ILE A 101 -15.93 5.81 -33.60
CA ILE A 101 -16.36 6.99 -34.36
C ILE A 101 -16.90 6.52 -35.69
N GLU A 102 -18.11 6.96 -36.03
CA GLU A 102 -18.76 6.68 -37.32
C GLU A 102 -18.31 7.66 -38.40
N LYS A 103 -18.06 7.15 -39.62
CA LYS A 103 -17.89 7.96 -40.85
C LYS A 103 -19.26 8.46 -41.31
N PRO A 104 -19.46 9.75 -41.68
CA PRO A 104 -18.43 10.75 -41.94
C PRO A 104 -17.86 11.34 -40.63
N LEU A 105 -16.54 11.53 -40.62
CA LEU A 105 -15.81 11.99 -39.43
C LEU A 105 -16.09 13.45 -39.14
N SER A 106 -16.62 13.75 -37.98
CA SER A 106 -16.69 15.11 -37.44
C SER A 106 -15.38 15.42 -36.72
N ILE A 107 -14.70 16.49 -37.12
CA ILE A 107 -13.44 16.94 -36.57
C ILE A 107 -13.53 17.10 -35.04
N ASP A 108 -14.53 17.82 -34.56
CA ASP A 108 -14.73 18.07 -33.14
C ASP A 108 -14.87 16.77 -32.36
N LYS A 109 -15.64 15.82 -32.90
CA LYS A 109 -15.84 14.50 -32.26
C LYS A 109 -14.54 13.71 -32.20
N VAL A 110 -13.73 13.73 -33.25
CA VAL A 110 -12.42 13.05 -33.30
C VAL A 110 -11.50 13.61 -32.23
N ILE A 111 -11.33 14.94 -32.18
CA ILE A 111 -10.44 15.61 -31.23
C ILE A 111 -10.89 15.37 -29.77
N VAL A 112 -12.20 15.49 -29.48
CA VAL A 112 -12.73 15.25 -28.14
C VAL A 112 -12.50 13.80 -27.71
N THR A 113 -12.73 12.82 -28.60
CA THR A 113 -12.56 11.41 -28.29
C THR A 113 -11.08 11.08 -28.07
N ILE A 114 -10.18 11.62 -28.88
CA ILE A 114 -8.72 11.47 -28.72
C ILE A 114 -8.28 12.03 -27.36
N ASN A 115 -8.68 13.25 -27.04
CA ASN A 115 -8.29 13.87 -25.78
C ASN A 115 -8.79 13.08 -24.55
N ASN A 116 -10.01 12.54 -24.64
CA ASN A 116 -10.56 11.69 -23.57
C ASN A 116 -9.74 10.39 -23.42
N ALA A 117 -9.35 9.76 -24.53
CA ALA A 117 -8.56 8.52 -24.54
C ALA A 117 -7.14 8.76 -23.96
N LEU A 118 -6.49 9.84 -24.37
CA LEU A 118 -5.16 10.22 -23.86
C LEU A 118 -5.20 10.58 -22.37
N ASN A 119 -6.22 11.31 -21.92
CA ASN A 119 -6.42 11.60 -20.50
C ASN A 119 -6.66 10.33 -19.69
N PHE A 120 -7.44 9.39 -20.19
CA PHE A 120 -7.67 8.09 -19.55
C PHE A 120 -6.36 7.31 -19.40
N ARG A 121 -5.58 7.20 -20.50
CA ARG A 121 -4.25 6.59 -20.47
C ARG A 121 -3.33 7.21 -19.43
N ARG A 122 -3.23 8.55 -19.40
CA ARG A 122 -2.43 9.28 -18.43
C ARG A 122 -2.81 8.95 -16.99
N LEU A 123 -4.12 8.90 -16.70
CA LEU A 123 -4.62 8.53 -15.37
C LEU A 123 -4.29 7.08 -15.01
N GLU A 124 -4.35 6.15 -15.98
CA GLU A 124 -3.93 4.75 -15.76
C GLU A 124 -2.43 4.64 -15.47
N GLU A 125 -1.60 5.32 -16.24
CA GLU A 125 -0.15 5.34 -16.04
C GLU A 125 0.23 5.96 -14.68
N GLU A 126 -0.37 7.10 -14.33
CA GLU A 126 -0.17 7.74 -13.03
C GLU A 126 -0.61 6.83 -11.88
N ASN A 127 -1.75 6.16 -12.01
CA ASN A 127 -2.24 5.20 -11.02
C ASN A 127 -1.27 4.02 -10.87
N LYS A 128 -0.78 3.44 -11.98
CA LYS A 128 0.23 2.37 -11.95
C LYS A 128 1.54 2.83 -11.31
N TYR A 129 2.00 4.03 -11.63
CA TYR A 129 3.20 4.61 -11.04
C TYR A 129 3.06 4.80 -9.52
N LEU A 130 1.95 5.40 -9.08
CA LEU A 130 1.67 5.62 -7.66
C LEU A 130 1.55 4.30 -6.89
N ARG A 131 0.89 3.30 -7.49
CA ARG A 131 0.80 1.95 -6.91
C ARG A 131 2.18 1.31 -6.78
N LYS A 132 3.01 1.32 -7.84
CA LYS A 132 4.37 0.78 -7.80
C LYS A 132 5.21 1.44 -6.71
N LYS A 133 5.18 2.76 -6.63
CA LYS A 133 5.88 3.53 -5.59
C LYS A 133 5.39 3.18 -4.18
N THR A 134 4.09 2.93 -4.02
CA THR A 134 3.50 2.50 -2.75
C THR A 134 3.94 1.09 -2.36
N ILE A 135 4.03 0.17 -3.32
CA ILE A 135 4.52 -1.21 -3.11
C ILE A 135 5.99 -1.20 -2.68
N GLU A 136 6.85 -0.47 -3.39
CA GLU A 136 8.27 -0.35 -3.05
C GLU A 136 8.48 0.22 -1.65
N LYS A 137 7.71 1.23 -1.27
CA LYS A 137 7.75 1.85 0.05
C LYS A 137 7.23 0.94 1.16
N ASN A 138 6.30 0.04 0.84
CA ASN A 138 5.63 -0.85 1.79
C ASN A 138 6.16 -2.30 1.73
N SER A 139 7.39 -2.53 1.28
CA SER A 139 7.97 -3.87 1.29
C SER A 139 8.42 -4.28 2.70
N ILE A 140 8.18 -5.55 3.06
CA ILE A 140 8.66 -6.11 4.34
C ILE A 140 10.17 -6.24 4.29
N SER A 141 10.85 -5.39 5.06
CA SER A 141 12.32 -5.37 5.15
C SER A 141 12.81 -6.32 6.24
N GLY A 142 13.96 -6.94 6.00
CA GLY A 142 14.59 -7.89 6.91
C GLY A 142 14.90 -9.23 6.23
N ASN A 143 15.93 -9.90 6.77
CA ASN A 143 16.47 -11.16 6.25
C ASN A 143 16.62 -12.22 7.36
N SER A 144 16.14 -11.96 8.57
CA SER A 144 16.11 -12.95 9.65
C SER A 144 15.33 -14.22 9.26
N PRO A 145 15.60 -15.37 9.87
CA PRO A 145 14.86 -16.60 9.62
C PRO A 145 13.35 -16.42 9.84
N ALA A 146 12.95 -15.69 10.88
CA ALA A 146 11.55 -15.40 11.18
C ALA A 146 10.86 -14.58 10.08
N VAL A 147 11.53 -13.54 9.54
CA VAL A 147 10.98 -12.74 8.45
C VAL A 147 10.95 -13.51 7.13
N ARG A 148 11.95 -14.38 6.87
CA ARG A 148 11.92 -15.23 5.68
C ARG A 148 10.76 -16.21 5.70
N GLU A 149 10.47 -16.81 6.86
CA GLU A 149 9.32 -17.70 7.01
C GLU A 149 7.99 -16.94 6.84
N LEU A 150 7.86 -15.76 7.45
CA LEU A 150 6.71 -14.88 7.24
C LEU A 150 6.50 -14.55 5.76
N LYS A 151 7.56 -14.20 5.01
CA LYS A 151 7.48 -13.93 3.56
C LYS A 151 7.01 -15.16 2.77
N LYS A 152 7.44 -16.37 3.13
CA LYS A 152 6.98 -17.61 2.49
C LYS A 152 5.48 -17.85 2.75
N GLN A 153 5.01 -17.68 3.99
CA GLN A 153 3.59 -17.80 4.33
C GLN A 153 2.75 -16.80 3.56
N ILE A 154 3.19 -15.53 3.48
CA ILE A 154 2.53 -14.49 2.69
C ILE A 154 2.44 -14.89 1.22
N ALA A 155 3.53 -15.33 0.61
CA ALA A 155 3.56 -15.74 -0.80
C ALA A 155 2.62 -16.92 -1.11
N ALA A 156 2.49 -17.87 -0.18
CA ALA A 156 1.59 -19.01 -0.32
C ALA A 156 0.11 -18.63 -0.24
N VAL A 157 -0.23 -17.67 0.64
CA VAL A 157 -1.63 -17.31 0.95
C VAL A 157 -2.15 -16.18 0.06
N ALA A 158 -1.28 -15.28 -0.39
CA ALA A 158 -1.68 -14.10 -1.16
C ALA A 158 -2.51 -14.42 -2.41
N PRO A 159 -2.18 -15.43 -3.25
CA PRO A 159 -2.96 -15.75 -4.45
C PRO A 159 -4.35 -16.32 -4.17
N THR A 160 -4.61 -16.79 -2.94
CA THR A 160 -5.91 -17.37 -2.55
C THR A 160 -6.91 -16.30 -2.15
N ASP A 161 -8.21 -16.59 -2.22
CA ASP A 161 -9.28 -15.74 -1.66
C ASP A 161 -9.58 -16.04 -0.18
N SER A 162 -8.73 -16.86 0.47
CA SER A 162 -8.90 -17.23 1.87
C SER A 162 -8.82 -16.00 2.78
N TRP A 163 -9.58 -16.04 3.86
CA TRP A 163 -9.52 -15.01 4.90
C TRP A 163 -8.30 -15.25 5.78
N ILE A 164 -7.72 -14.14 6.25
CA ILE A 164 -6.45 -14.16 6.95
C ILE A 164 -6.61 -13.43 8.28
N LEU A 165 -6.13 -14.06 9.35
CA LEU A 165 -6.02 -13.45 10.66
C LEU A 165 -4.55 -13.21 10.99
N ILE A 166 -4.13 -11.93 11.03
CA ILE A 166 -2.77 -11.53 11.36
C ILE A 166 -2.70 -11.27 12.86
N LYS A 167 -1.90 -12.07 13.56
CA LYS A 167 -1.62 -11.91 15.00
C LYS A 167 -0.24 -11.29 15.21
N GLY A 168 -0.10 -10.47 16.23
CA GLY A 168 1.20 -9.91 16.62
C GLY A 168 1.08 -8.66 17.47
N GLU A 169 2.13 -8.34 18.20
CA GLU A 169 2.19 -7.20 19.10
C GLU A 169 1.99 -5.86 18.37
N ASN A 170 1.71 -4.80 19.14
CA ASN A 170 1.61 -3.46 18.60
C ASN A 170 2.94 -3.00 17.99
N GLY A 171 2.88 -2.37 16.82
CA GLY A 171 4.06 -1.84 16.15
C GLY A 171 4.93 -2.87 15.42
N THR A 172 4.53 -4.15 15.32
CA THR A 172 5.28 -5.19 14.58
C THR A 172 5.21 -5.05 13.07
N GLY A 173 4.21 -4.33 12.53
CA GLY A 173 3.99 -4.13 11.10
C GLY A 173 2.86 -4.96 10.51
N LYS A 174 1.83 -5.31 11.29
CA LYS A 174 0.64 -6.07 10.81
C LYS A 174 -0.02 -5.45 9.59
N GLU A 175 -0.16 -4.12 9.56
CA GLU A 175 -0.68 -3.39 8.40
C GLU A 175 0.18 -3.61 7.15
N LEU A 176 1.50 -3.57 7.29
CA LEU A 176 2.43 -3.80 6.19
C LEU A 176 2.30 -5.22 5.63
N VAL A 177 2.09 -6.21 6.50
CA VAL A 177 1.80 -7.60 6.09
C VAL A 177 0.49 -7.67 5.31
N ALA A 178 -0.58 -7.04 5.79
CA ALA A 178 -1.87 -7.02 5.10
C ALA A 178 -1.77 -6.36 3.71
N ARG A 179 -1.08 -5.23 3.60
CA ARG A 179 -0.83 -4.56 2.31
C ARG A 179 -0.01 -5.43 1.36
N THR A 180 1.02 -6.11 1.87
CA THR A 180 1.83 -7.03 1.06
C THR A 180 0.99 -8.20 0.53
N ILE A 181 0.13 -8.79 1.37
CA ILE A 181 -0.79 -9.85 0.96
C ILE A 181 -1.74 -9.37 -0.14
N HIS A 182 -2.33 -8.18 0.02
CA HIS A 182 -3.21 -7.60 -0.99
C HIS A 182 -2.48 -7.39 -2.32
N HIS A 183 -1.29 -6.80 -2.30
CA HIS A 183 -0.49 -6.53 -3.51
C HIS A 183 -0.06 -7.79 -4.27
N LEU A 184 0.15 -8.90 -3.56
CA LEU A 184 0.48 -10.20 -4.17
C LEU A 184 -0.75 -11.05 -4.53
N SER A 185 -1.97 -10.53 -4.34
CA SER A 185 -3.21 -11.24 -4.57
C SER A 185 -3.77 -11.04 -5.99
N ALA A 186 -4.72 -11.88 -6.38
CA ALA A 186 -5.50 -11.68 -7.59
C ALA A 186 -6.34 -10.38 -7.59
N ARG A 187 -6.51 -9.75 -6.42
CA ARG A 187 -7.25 -8.48 -6.23
C ARG A 187 -6.32 -7.26 -6.09
N ALA A 188 -5.05 -7.36 -6.48
CA ALA A 188 -4.06 -6.28 -6.35
C ALA A 188 -4.47 -4.98 -7.07
N ASP A 189 -5.22 -5.09 -8.17
CA ASP A 189 -5.74 -3.95 -8.93
C ASP A 189 -7.04 -3.37 -8.36
N GLN A 190 -7.65 -4.03 -7.39
CA GLN A 190 -8.89 -3.61 -6.74
C GLN A 190 -8.59 -2.78 -5.48
N PRO A 191 -9.58 -2.04 -4.94
CA PRO A 191 -9.34 -1.25 -3.74
C PRO A 191 -9.03 -2.11 -2.51
N MET A 192 -8.06 -1.66 -1.69
CA MET A 192 -7.89 -2.10 -0.32
C MET A 192 -8.41 -1.01 0.61
N ILE A 193 -9.40 -1.34 1.42
CA ILE A 193 -10.05 -0.41 2.33
C ILE A 193 -9.70 -0.78 3.77
N ASP A 194 -9.10 0.18 4.48
CA ASP A 194 -8.67 0.01 5.86
C ASP A 194 -9.76 0.49 6.84
N VAL A 195 -9.95 -0.26 7.91
CA VAL A 195 -10.83 0.06 9.04
C VAL A 195 -10.08 -0.19 10.33
N SER A 196 -9.78 0.87 11.06
CA SER A 196 -9.21 0.76 12.42
C SER A 196 -10.34 0.68 13.43
N CYS A 197 -10.53 -0.51 13.99
CA CYS A 197 -11.64 -0.79 14.91
C CYS A 197 -11.48 -0.08 16.26
N ALA A 198 -10.24 0.22 16.67
CA ALA A 198 -9.94 0.94 17.91
C ALA A 198 -10.05 2.48 17.77
N ALA A 199 -9.84 3.02 16.56
CA ALA A 199 -9.79 4.48 16.36
C ALA A 199 -11.17 5.10 16.15
N ILE A 200 -12.19 4.32 15.79
CA ILE A 200 -13.53 4.81 15.47
C ILE A 200 -14.43 4.64 16.70
N PRO A 201 -15.10 5.71 17.18
CA PRO A 201 -16.08 5.59 18.27
C PRO A 201 -17.15 4.56 17.93
N GLU A 202 -17.60 3.79 18.94
CA GLU A 202 -18.57 2.70 18.75
C GLU A 202 -19.85 3.14 18.03
N GLU A 203 -20.34 4.33 18.33
CA GLU A 203 -21.53 4.91 17.71
C GLU A 203 -21.37 5.20 16.21
N MET A 204 -20.13 5.41 15.76
CA MET A 204 -19.80 5.77 14.39
C MET A 204 -19.32 4.57 13.55
N ILE A 205 -18.79 3.52 14.19
CA ILE A 205 -18.18 2.38 13.47
C ILE A 205 -19.19 1.68 12.55
N GLU A 206 -20.41 1.56 12.99
CA GLU A 206 -21.48 0.94 12.18
C GLU A 206 -21.80 1.79 10.93
N SER A 207 -21.92 3.11 11.09
CA SER A 207 -22.16 4.01 9.96
C SER A 207 -20.98 4.07 9.00
N ASP A 208 -19.78 3.90 9.49
CA ASP A 208 -18.58 3.85 8.66
C ASP A 208 -18.48 2.52 7.89
N LEU A 209 -18.77 1.40 8.54
CA LEU A 209 -18.72 0.07 7.92
C LEU A 209 -19.84 -0.13 6.90
N PHE A 210 -21.10 0.15 7.27
CA PHE A 210 -22.28 -0.20 6.47
C PHE A 210 -22.85 0.98 5.67
N GLY A 211 -22.41 2.20 5.98
CA GLY A 211 -22.94 3.42 5.37
C GLY A 211 -24.29 3.82 5.93
N GLN A 212 -24.76 4.97 5.53
CA GLN A 212 -26.03 5.56 5.97
C GLN A 212 -26.85 6.04 4.78
N GLU A 213 -28.14 5.71 4.76
CA GLU A 213 -29.11 6.31 3.85
C GLU A 213 -29.49 7.72 4.38
N LYS A 214 -30.14 8.55 3.57
CA LYS A 214 -30.50 9.92 3.95
C LYS A 214 -31.14 10.01 5.35
N GLY A 215 -30.46 10.71 6.29
CA GLY A 215 -30.94 11.17 7.57
C GLY A 215 -30.65 12.68 7.69
N VAL A 216 -30.17 13.14 8.86
CA VAL A 216 -29.75 14.53 9.11
C VAL A 216 -28.53 14.94 8.27
N THR A 217 -27.76 13.99 7.78
CA THR A 217 -26.56 14.18 6.95
C THR A 217 -26.73 13.57 5.57
N ALA A 218 -25.89 13.98 4.61
CA ALA A 218 -25.88 13.45 3.25
C ALA A 218 -25.64 11.92 3.23
N ARG A 219 -26.16 11.23 2.20
CA ARG A 219 -25.93 9.81 1.96
C ARG A 219 -24.44 9.47 1.99
N LYS A 220 -24.02 8.53 2.86
CA LYS A 220 -22.63 8.08 3.01
C LYS A 220 -22.51 6.62 2.58
N ARG A 221 -21.55 6.30 1.70
CA ARG A 221 -21.18 4.92 1.38
C ARG A 221 -20.40 4.32 2.52
N GLY A 222 -20.69 3.04 2.84
CA GLY A 222 -19.93 2.28 3.84
C GLY A 222 -18.66 1.66 3.28
N LYS A 223 -17.75 1.28 4.18
CA LYS A 223 -16.48 0.62 3.85
C LYS A 223 -16.68 -0.71 3.11
N PHE A 224 -17.70 -1.50 3.46
CA PHE A 224 -18.04 -2.72 2.71
C PHE A 224 -18.45 -2.44 1.25
N GLU A 225 -19.11 -1.31 1.00
CA GLU A 225 -19.48 -0.90 -0.36
C GLU A 225 -18.25 -0.44 -1.15
N LEU A 226 -17.33 0.28 -0.49
CA LEU A 226 -16.09 0.76 -1.10
C LEU A 226 -15.09 -0.36 -1.38
N ALA A 227 -15.07 -1.40 -0.53
CA ALA A 227 -14.19 -2.56 -0.66
C ALA A 227 -14.73 -3.62 -1.65
N ASN A 228 -15.90 -3.40 -2.26
CA ASN A 228 -16.52 -4.39 -3.13
C ASN A 228 -15.59 -4.80 -4.28
N LYS A 229 -15.44 -6.12 -4.50
CA LYS A 229 -14.48 -6.79 -5.39
C LYS A 229 -13.01 -6.67 -4.96
N GLY A 230 -12.73 -5.93 -3.90
CA GLY A 230 -11.39 -5.68 -3.36
C GLY A 230 -11.12 -6.42 -2.05
N THR A 231 -10.35 -5.77 -1.18
CA THR A 231 -9.94 -6.29 0.13
C THR A 231 -10.38 -5.33 1.23
N LEU A 232 -10.97 -5.86 2.28
CA LEU A 232 -11.29 -5.14 3.52
C LEU A 232 -10.27 -5.54 4.59
N PHE A 233 -9.52 -4.58 5.09
CA PHE A 233 -8.59 -4.77 6.19
C PHE A 233 -9.20 -4.25 7.48
N LEU A 234 -9.38 -5.15 8.46
CA LEU A 234 -9.91 -4.84 9.79
C LEU A 234 -8.76 -4.85 10.79
N ASP A 235 -8.26 -3.67 11.13
CA ASP A 235 -7.18 -3.56 12.11
C ASP A 235 -7.73 -3.50 13.53
N GLU A 236 -7.05 -4.19 14.45
CA GLU A 236 -7.41 -4.32 15.86
C GLU A 236 -8.86 -4.82 16.08
N ILE A 237 -9.21 -5.91 15.36
CA ILE A 237 -10.55 -6.51 15.41
C ILE A 237 -10.99 -6.90 16.83
N GLY A 238 -10.04 -7.20 17.73
CA GLY A 238 -10.28 -7.54 19.13
C GLY A 238 -10.79 -6.38 19.99
N ASP A 239 -10.79 -5.15 19.47
CA ASP A 239 -11.31 -3.97 20.17
C ASP A 239 -12.76 -3.62 19.79
N MET A 240 -13.35 -4.39 18.90
CA MET A 240 -14.69 -4.18 18.40
C MET A 240 -15.75 -4.64 19.38
N SER A 241 -16.85 -3.89 19.53
CA SER A 241 -17.96 -4.28 20.39
C SER A 241 -18.69 -5.52 19.89
N LEU A 242 -19.28 -6.31 20.81
CA LEU A 242 -20.02 -7.53 20.50
C LEU A 242 -21.17 -7.30 19.52
N ASN A 243 -21.80 -6.11 19.55
CA ASN A 243 -22.87 -5.76 18.62
C ASN A 243 -22.35 -5.61 17.20
N THR A 244 -21.23 -4.88 17.03
CA THR A 244 -20.59 -4.72 15.73
C THR A 244 -20.03 -6.04 15.21
N GLN A 245 -19.44 -6.87 16.08
CA GLN A 245 -18.99 -8.21 15.73
C GLN A 245 -20.12 -9.08 15.14
N ALA A 246 -21.34 -9.03 15.75
CA ALA A 246 -22.51 -9.75 15.24
C ALA A 246 -22.93 -9.29 13.84
N LYS A 247 -22.92 -7.98 13.60
CA LYS A 247 -23.30 -7.42 12.29
C LYS A 247 -22.28 -7.77 11.22
N ILE A 248 -20.99 -7.66 11.54
CA ILE A 248 -19.91 -8.08 10.61
C ILE A 248 -20.04 -9.56 10.29
N LEU A 249 -20.20 -10.41 11.29
CA LEU A 249 -20.36 -11.86 11.09
C LEU A 249 -21.49 -12.15 10.09
N ARG A 250 -22.63 -11.49 10.25
CA ARG A 250 -23.75 -11.65 9.34
C ARG A 250 -23.41 -11.22 7.90
N VAL A 251 -22.74 -10.09 7.71
CA VAL A 251 -22.30 -9.63 6.37
C VAL A 251 -21.31 -10.61 5.74
N LEU A 252 -20.39 -11.13 6.54
CA LEU A 252 -19.39 -12.09 6.09
C LEU A 252 -19.98 -13.46 5.71
N GLN A 253 -21.10 -13.84 6.31
CA GLN A 253 -21.82 -15.09 6.00
C GLN A 253 -22.73 -14.94 4.79
N GLU A 254 -23.55 -13.88 4.78
CA GLU A 254 -24.59 -13.69 3.77
C GLU A 254 -24.08 -12.97 2.51
N GLN A 255 -22.90 -12.30 2.58
CA GLN A 255 -22.36 -11.39 1.56
C GLN A 255 -23.37 -10.27 1.16
N LYS A 256 -24.24 -9.92 2.10
CA LYS A 256 -25.30 -8.93 1.94
C LYS A 256 -25.41 -8.07 3.18
N PHE A 257 -25.72 -6.80 2.97
CA PHE A 257 -25.97 -5.88 4.07
C PHE A 257 -26.97 -4.78 3.65
N ARG A 258 -27.38 -3.97 4.62
CA ARG A 258 -28.21 -2.77 4.40
C ARG A 258 -27.49 -1.59 5.01
N ARG A 259 -27.65 -0.42 4.38
CA ARG A 259 -27.21 0.83 5.01
C ARG A 259 -28.10 1.13 6.22
N ILE A 260 -27.53 1.84 7.19
CA ILE A 260 -28.29 2.29 8.37
C ILE A 260 -29.43 3.22 7.88
N GLY A 261 -30.65 2.94 8.34
CA GLY A 261 -31.87 3.67 7.92
C GLY A 261 -32.32 3.38 6.49
N GLY A 262 -31.70 2.42 5.78
CA GLY A 262 -32.04 2.04 4.42
C GLY A 262 -32.78 0.71 4.32
N GLY A 263 -33.68 0.57 3.35
CA GLY A 263 -34.40 -0.68 3.05
C GLY A 263 -33.72 -1.56 2.00
N ARG A 264 -32.82 -0.99 1.16
CA ARG A 264 -32.20 -1.69 0.03
C ARG A 264 -31.12 -2.65 0.50
N ILE A 265 -31.18 -3.91 0.04
CA ILE A 265 -30.12 -4.91 0.24
C ILE A 265 -29.01 -4.63 -0.78
N LEU A 266 -27.78 -4.58 -0.31
CA LEU A 266 -26.55 -4.46 -1.09
C LEU A 266 -25.79 -5.77 -1.00
N CYS A 267 -25.29 -6.27 -2.13
CA CYS A 267 -24.39 -7.41 -2.18
C CYS A 267 -22.95 -6.91 -2.16
N THR A 268 -22.07 -7.66 -1.54
CA THR A 268 -20.63 -7.36 -1.46
C THR A 268 -19.82 -8.63 -1.65
N ASP A 269 -18.79 -8.52 -2.47
CA ASP A 269 -17.75 -9.54 -2.66
C ASP A 269 -16.44 -8.95 -2.17
N VAL A 270 -16.05 -9.29 -0.94
CA VAL A 270 -14.83 -8.76 -0.32
C VAL A 270 -13.96 -9.88 0.22
N ARG A 271 -12.65 -9.79 -0.02
CA ARG A 271 -11.66 -10.56 0.70
C ARG A 271 -11.37 -9.88 2.04
N VAL A 272 -11.39 -10.61 3.15
CA VAL A 272 -11.17 -10.04 4.48
C VAL A 272 -9.79 -10.44 5.00
N ILE A 273 -9.05 -9.43 5.46
CA ILE A 273 -7.82 -9.58 6.24
C ILE A 273 -8.07 -8.89 7.57
N ALA A 274 -7.99 -9.62 8.67
CA ALA A 274 -8.15 -9.07 10.01
C ALA A 274 -6.81 -9.07 10.75
N ALA A 275 -6.56 -8.07 11.59
CA ALA A 275 -5.38 -8.00 12.43
C ALA A 275 -5.76 -7.78 13.90
N THR A 276 -4.97 -8.35 14.81
CA THR A 276 -5.15 -8.17 16.25
C THR A 276 -3.82 -8.30 17.00
N ASN A 277 -3.72 -7.57 18.11
CA ASN A 277 -2.67 -7.73 19.11
C ASN A 277 -3.13 -8.53 20.33
N LYS A 278 -4.43 -8.88 20.41
CA LYS A 278 -5.03 -9.62 21.53
C LYS A 278 -5.05 -11.13 21.25
N GLU A 279 -4.97 -11.90 22.32
CA GLU A 279 -5.23 -13.33 22.27
C GLU A 279 -6.75 -13.53 22.23
N LEU A 280 -7.32 -13.70 21.03
CA LEU A 280 -8.76 -13.77 20.83
C LEU A 280 -9.41 -14.93 21.58
N GLU A 281 -8.72 -16.05 21.73
CA GLU A 281 -9.17 -17.21 22.51
C GLU A 281 -9.37 -16.87 23.99
N ALA A 282 -8.52 -15.98 24.54
CA ALA A 282 -8.69 -15.46 25.90
C ALA A 282 -9.87 -14.47 25.99
N GLU A 283 -10.04 -13.63 24.95
CA GLU A 283 -11.16 -12.69 24.89
C GLU A 283 -12.51 -13.39 24.70
N ILE A 284 -12.58 -14.54 24.03
CA ILE A 284 -13.76 -15.40 23.93
C ILE A 284 -14.15 -15.92 25.32
N LYS A 285 -13.18 -16.42 26.10
CA LYS A 285 -13.44 -16.89 27.48
C LYS A 285 -13.94 -15.80 28.41
N LYS A 286 -13.52 -14.55 28.19
CA LYS A 286 -14.00 -13.36 28.92
C LYS A 286 -15.36 -12.86 28.44
N GLY A 287 -15.88 -13.36 27.34
CA GLY A 287 -17.12 -12.91 26.73
C GLY A 287 -16.99 -11.60 25.94
N ASN A 288 -15.77 -11.16 25.60
CA ASN A 288 -15.51 -9.93 24.85
C ASN A 288 -15.43 -10.15 23.32
N PHE A 289 -15.29 -11.40 22.90
CA PHE A 289 -15.21 -11.74 21.46
C PHE A 289 -16.10 -12.95 21.15
N ARG A 290 -16.76 -12.93 19.99
CA ARG A 290 -17.65 -14.03 19.56
C ARG A 290 -16.85 -15.18 18.96
N GLU A 291 -17.07 -16.38 19.45
CA GLU A 291 -16.41 -17.59 18.96
C GLU A 291 -16.69 -17.86 17.48
N GLU A 292 -17.93 -17.62 17.03
CA GLU A 292 -18.34 -17.81 15.64
C GLU A 292 -17.57 -16.87 14.68
N LEU A 293 -17.34 -15.60 15.10
CA LEU A 293 -16.55 -14.65 14.31
C LEU A 293 -15.08 -15.08 14.26
N TYR A 294 -14.53 -15.54 15.39
CA TYR A 294 -13.17 -16.06 15.45
C TYR A 294 -12.96 -17.21 14.46
N HIS A 295 -13.81 -18.25 14.48
CA HIS A 295 -13.69 -19.37 13.56
C HIS A 295 -13.84 -18.97 12.09
N ARG A 296 -14.64 -17.94 11.82
CA ARG A 296 -14.81 -17.44 10.47
C ARG A 296 -13.59 -16.65 9.97
N LEU A 297 -12.94 -15.89 10.84
CA LEU A 297 -11.74 -15.08 10.49
C LEU A 297 -10.45 -15.91 10.51
N ASN A 298 -10.33 -16.89 11.41
CA ASN A 298 -9.13 -17.68 11.63
C ASN A 298 -9.02 -18.87 10.65
N VAL A 299 -9.14 -18.59 9.35
CA VAL A 299 -8.96 -19.62 8.30
C VAL A 299 -7.47 -19.84 8.06
N VAL A 300 -6.71 -18.76 7.89
CA VAL A 300 -5.25 -18.81 7.77
C VAL A 300 -4.65 -17.84 8.79
N PRO A 301 -4.14 -18.31 9.91
CA PRO A 301 -3.42 -17.48 10.86
C PRO A 301 -2.01 -17.15 10.33
N ILE A 302 -1.58 -15.89 10.48
CA ILE A 302 -0.22 -15.43 10.22
C ILE A 302 0.27 -14.70 11.46
N GLU A 303 1.37 -15.16 12.02
CA GLU A 303 2.00 -14.52 13.16
C GLU A 303 3.15 -13.61 12.72
N VAL A 304 3.09 -12.35 13.16
CA VAL A 304 4.15 -11.37 12.88
C VAL A 304 5.11 -11.34 14.06
N PRO A 305 6.37 -11.75 13.87
CA PRO A 305 7.32 -11.85 14.97
C PRO A 305 7.62 -10.47 15.57
N PRO A 306 7.72 -10.36 16.89
CA PRO A 306 8.16 -9.13 17.54
C PRO A 306 9.63 -8.83 17.22
N LEU A 307 10.04 -7.57 17.34
CA LEU A 307 11.38 -7.13 16.92
C LEU A 307 12.50 -7.80 17.71
N ARG A 308 12.28 -8.16 18.97
CA ARG A 308 13.24 -8.89 19.81
C ARG A 308 13.58 -10.29 19.29
N ASP A 309 12.69 -10.91 18.49
CA ASP A 309 12.90 -12.23 17.91
C ASP A 309 13.52 -12.17 16.50
N ARG A 310 13.77 -10.95 15.98
CA ARG A 310 14.42 -10.65 14.70
C ARG A 310 15.49 -9.55 14.83
N ARG A 311 16.33 -9.64 15.87
CA ARG A 311 17.35 -8.63 16.20
C ARG A 311 18.33 -8.37 15.06
N GLU A 312 18.58 -9.38 14.23
CA GLU A 312 19.43 -9.30 13.04
C GLU A 312 18.91 -8.31 12.00
N ASP A 313 17.60 -7.99 12.02
CA ASP A 313 16.99 -7.05 11.09
C ASP A 313 17.10 -5.59 11.57
N ILE A 314 17.43 -5.34 12.84
CA ILE A 314 17.50 -4.00 13.43
C ILE A 314 18.47 -3.07 12.67
N PRO A 315 19.69 -3.50 12.30
CA PRO A 315 20.60 -2.64 11.54
C PRO A 315 20.00 -2.22 10.19
N VAL A 316 19.43 -3.16 9.45
CA VAL A 316 18.82 -2.88 8.13
C VAL A 316 17.61 -1.97 8.27
N LEU A 317 16.76 -2.19 9.27
CA LEU A 317 15.61 -1.32 9.55
C LEU A 317 16.06 0.08 9.94
N ALA A 318 17.11 0.20 10.75
CA ALA A 318 17.66 1.50 11.14
C ALA A 318 18.17 2.27 9.92
N GLU A 319 18.90 1.64 9.01
CA GLU A 319 19.37 2.28 7.77
C GLU A 319 18.20 2.77 6.92
N ILE A 320 17.17 1.95 6.73
CA ILE A 320 15.97 2.34 5.97
C ILE A 320 15.29 3.56 6.59
N PHE A 321 15.19 3.61 7.92
CA PHE A 321 14.55 4.74 8.61
C PHE A 321 15.41 6.01 8.57
N PHE A 322 16.74 5.89 8.60
CA PHE A 322 17.63 7.03 8.36
C PHE A 322 17.46 7.59 6.96
N ASP A 323 17.38 6.73 5.93
CA ASP A 323 17.17 7.13 4.55
C ASP A 323 15.79 7.76 4.35
N GLU A 324 14.75 7.20 4.98
CA GLU A 324 13.40 7.74 4.92
C GLU A 324 13.32 9.12 5.55
N CYS A 325 13.91 9.28 6.74
CA CYS A 325 13.90 10.53 7.47
C CYS A 325 14.73 11.62 6.76
N ALA A 326 15.91 11.28 6.22
CA ALA A 326 16.75 12.22 5.47
C ALA A 326 16.03 12.74 4.22
N ARG A 327 15.34 11.87 3.48
CA ARG A 327 14.55 12.26 2.31
C ARG A 327 13.37 13.16 2.66
N GLN A 328 12.65 12.89 3.77
CA GLN A 328 11.47 13.68 4.16
C GLN A 328 11.84 15.06 4.70
N ASN A 329 12.96 15.15 5.42
CA ASN A 329 13.41 16.40 6.02
C ASN A 329 14.41 17.17 5.14
N HIS A 330 14.70 16.70 3.92
CA HIS A 330 15.73 17.29 3.03
C HIS A 330 17.07 17.49 3.76
N SER A 331 17.42 16.60 4.69
CA SER A 331 18.60 16.66 5.53
C SER A 331 19.66 15.64 5.10
N LYS A 332 20.91 15.83 5.57
CA LYS A 332 21.94 14.81 5.37
C LYS A 332 21.56 13.52 6.09
N ARG A 333 21.87 12.37 5.45
CA ARG A 333 21.76 11.08 6.10
C ARG A 333 22.72 10.99 7.27
N LYS A 334 22.22 10.53 8.42
CA LYS A 334 23.05 10.22 9.58
C LYS A 334 23.37 8.73 9.59
N ASN A 335 24.45 8.37 10.29
CA ASN A 335 24.89 6.98 10.47
C ASN A 335 25.02 6.67 11.96
N MET A 336 25.05 5.39 12.31
CA MET A 336 25.27 4.92 13.68
C MET A 336 26.62 4.22 13.81
N THR A 337 27.24 4.34 14.96
CA THR A 337 28.39 3.52 15.30
C THR A 337 27.99 2.06 15.53
N PRO A 338 28.88 1.08 15.30
CA PRO A 338 28.61 -0.32 15.60
C PRO A 338 28.17 -0.56 17.06
N ARG A 339 28.72 0.19 18.01
CA ARG A 339 28.32 0.14 19.43
C ARG A 339 26.87 0.61 19.65
N ALA A 340 26.45 1.66 18.96
CA ALA A 340 25.07 2.11 19.04
C ALA A 340 24.09 1.09 18.45
N ILE A 341 24.45 0.44 17.33
CA ILE A 341 23.67 -0.64 16.73
C ILE A 341 23.56 -1.84 17.68
N GLU A 342 24.66 -2.27 18.29
CA GLU A 342 24.66 -3.36 19.27
C GLU A 342 23.75 -3.06 20.47
N ALA A 343 23.78 -1.83 20.98
CA ALA A 343 22.87 -1.39 22.03
C ALA A 343 21.40 -1.53 21.63
N LEU A 344 21.06 -1.16 20.39
CA LEU A 344 19.69 -1.30 19.86
C LEU A 344 19.30 -2.78 19.68
N GLN A 345 20.22 -3.65 19.24
CA GLN A 345 19.97 -5.08 19.08
C GLN A 345 19.66 -5.79 20.40
N ASN A 346 20.23 -5.31 21.49
CA ASN A 346 20.06 -5.88 22.84
C ASN A 346 18.85 -5.33 23.59
N TYR A 347 18.18 -4.32 23.06
CA TYR A 347 16.99 -3.74 23.69
C TYR A 347 15.73 -4.60 23.44
N SER A 348 14.75 -4.52 24.35
CA SER A 348 13.56 -5.38 24.34
C SER A 348 12.46 -4.97 23.33
N TRP A 349 12.43 -3.70 22.93
CA TRP A 349 11.51 -3.15 21.93
C TRP A 349 10.03 -3.45 22.20
N SER A 350 9.50 -3.00 23.33
CA SER A 350 8.07 -3.19 23.68
C SER A 350 7.11 -2.59 22.63
N GLY A 351 7.49 -1.48 22.00
CA GLY A 351 6.76 -0.85 20.89
C GLY A 351 7.23 -1.31 19.49
N ASN A 352 8.08 -2.37 19.43
CA ASN A 352 8.55 -3.01 18.21
C ASN A 352 9.13 -2.02 17.15
N VAL A 353 8.81 -2.23 15.88
CA VAL A 353 9.32 -1.42 14.76
C VAL A 353 8.86 0.04 14.84
N ARG A 354 7.66 0.28 15.39
CA ARG A 354 7.15 1.65 15.58
C ARG A 354 8.01 2.43 16.57
N GLU A 355 8.44 1.81 17.66
CA GLU A 355 9.34 2.42 18.65
C GLU A 355 10.72 2.68 18.04
N LEU A 356 11.30 1.71 17.31
CA LEU A 356 12.58 1.88 16.62
C LEU A 356 12.53 3.05 15.62
N LYS A 357 11.48 3.10 14.79
CA LYS A 357 11.28 4.19 13.85
C LYS A 357 11.22 5.55 14.55
N ASN A 358 10.43 5.67 15.60
CA ASN A 358 10.30 6.91 16.37
C ASN A 358 11.62 7.33 17.02
N LEU A 359 12.39 6.37 17.55
CA LEU A 359 13.70 6.64 18.10
C LEU A 359 14.65 7.23 17.05
N ILE A 360 14.74 6.60 15.89
CA ILE A 360 15.62 7.05 14.80
C ILE A 360 15.21 8.45 14.32
N TRP A 361 13.93 8.69 14.13
CA TRP A 361 13.43 10.02 13.77
C TRP A 361 13.80 11.08 14.78
N ARG A 362 13.63 10.78 16.07
CA ARG A 362 14.04 11.68 17.16
C ARG A 362 15.55 11.96 17.12
N LEU A 363 16.38 10.93 16.90
CA LEU A 363 17.83 11.07 16.80
C LEU A 363 18.24 11.92 15.58
N VAL A 364 17.59 11.75 14.43
CA VAL A 364 17.89 12.57 13.23
C VAL A 364 17.57 14.03 13.46
N ILE A 365 16.46 14.32 14.14
CA ILE A 365 16.02 15.70 14.39
C ILE A 365 16.89 16.39 15.46
N MET A 366 17.25 15.66 16.54
CA MET A 366 17.86 16.26 17.72
C MET A 366 19.38 16.17 17.78
N ALA A 367 20.01 15.21 17.09
CA ALA A 367 21.45 15.10 17.11
C ALA A 367 22.10 16.13 16.17
N GLU A 368 23.11 16.85 16.66
CA GLU A 368 23.88 17.82 15.85
C GLU A 368 24.91 17.11 14.96
N LYS A 369 25.39 15.93 15.38
CA LYS A 369 26.44 15.17 14.69
C LYS A 369 25.87 14.29 13.57
N ASP A 370 26.69 14.07 12.53
CA ASP A 370 26.35 13.15 11.44
C ASP A 370 26.49 11.67 11.82
N ILE A 371 27.26 11.35 12.87
CA ILE A 371 27.47 10.00 13.40
C ILE A 371 26.92 9.93 14.82
N ILE A 372 25.97 9.02 15.02
CA ILE A 372 25.28 8.80 16.29
C ILE A 372 26.01 7.67 17.03
N ASP A 373 26.47 7.95 18.25
CA ASP A 373 27.09 6.96 19.11
C ASP A 373 26.13 6.54 20.25
N VAL A 374 26.55 5.53 21.02
CA VAL A 374 25.75 5.00 22.15
C VAL A 374 25.39 6.07 23.17
N TYR A 375 26.26 7.05 23.37
CA TYR A 375 26.03 8.17 24.30
C TYR A 375 24.99 9.19 23.83
N ASP A 376 24.69 9.20 22.52
CA ASP A 376 23.67 10.04 21.94
C ASP A 376 22.27 9.36 22.05
N LEU A 377 22.23 8.06 22.39
CA LEU A 377 20.99 7.33 22.63
C LEU A 377 20.36 7.75 23.99
N PRO A 378 19.03 7.74 24.12
CA PRO A 378 18.40 7.90 25.42
C PRO A 378 18.80 6.82 26.43
N LEU A 379 18.86 7.16 27.72
CA LEU A 379 19.32 6.28 28.81
C LEU A 379 18.79 4.83 28.80
N PRO A 380 17.50 4.55 28.49
CA PRO A 380 17.00 3.18 28.45
C PRO A 380 17.76 2.28 27.46
N TYR A 381 18.19 2.84 26.31
CA TYR A 381 18.88 2.10 25.26
C TYR A 381 20.38 1.94 25.52
N GLN A 382 20.98 2.83 26.32
CA GLN A 382 22.40 2.74 26.69
C GLN A 382 22.69 1.60 27.67
N LYS A 383 21.76 1.26 28.55
CA LYS A 383 21.92 0.24 29.61
C LYS A 383 21.95 -1.20 29.08
N THR A 384 21.68 -1.42 27.82
CA THR A 384 21.65 -2.75 27.21
C THR A 384 23.03 -3.30 26.81
N LEU A 385 24.06 -2.46 26.83
CA LEU A 385 25.43 -2.92 26.72
C LEU A 385 25.82 -3.51 28.08
N SER A 386 25.95 -4.84 28.18
CA SER A 386 26.61 -5.48 29.31
C SER A 386 27.98 -4.85 29.48
N ASN A 387 28.26 -4.26 30.65
CA ASN A 387 29.60 -3.83 31.01
C ASN A 387 30.59 -4.94 30.67
N PRO A 388 31.57 -4.74 29.77
CA PRO A 388 32.71 -5.57 29.79
C PRO A 388 33.34 -5.33 31.18
N SER A 389 33.36 -6.36 31.98
CA SER A 389 34.01 -6.40 33.30
C SER A 389 35.22 -5.48 33.31
N CYS A 390 35.13 -4.40 34.06
CA CYS A 390 36.27 -3.57 34.38
C CYS A 390 37.16 -4.39 35.36
N HIS A 391 37.97 -5.30 34.79
CA HIS A 391 38.99 -6.08 35.51
C HIS A 391 40.25 -5.26 35.79
N LEU A 392 40.18 -3.93 35.82
CA LEU A 392 41.31 -3.07 36.10
C LEU A 392 40.92 -1.86 36.96
N CYS A 393 40.32 -2.14 38.11
CA CYS A 393 40.30 -1.16 39.21
C CYS A 393 40.19 -1.91 40.53
N SER A 394 41.13 -2.80 40.81
CA SER A 394 41.41 -3.25 42.16
C SER A 394 42.38 -2.23 42.81
N CYS A 395 41.87 -1.05 43.14
CA CYS A 395 42.51 -0.25 44.16
C CYS A 395 42.19 -0.92 45.49
N ARG A 396 43.16 -1.74 45.96
CA ARG A 396 43.26 -2.16 47.36
C ARG A 396 43.27 -0.92 48.24
N ILE A 397 42.22 -0.73 49.02
CA ILE A 397 42.25 0.08 50.19
C ILE A 397 42.78 -0.87 51.29
N ASP A 398 44.07 -0.83 51.51
CA ASP A 398 44.69 -1.44 52.70
C ASP A 398 44.17 -0.73 53.96
N LYS A 399 43.35 -1.44 54.72
CA LYS A 399 43.04 -1.10 56.10
C LYS A 399 44.21 -1.63 56.96
N SER A 400 45.13 -0.75 57.28
CA SER A 400 46.00 -0.99 58.41
C SER A 400 46.45 0.35 59.01
N GLY A 401 46.11 0.54 60.28
CA GLY A 401 46.88 1.46 61.11
C GLY A 401 46.05 2.48 61.89
N SER A 402 45.62 2.05 63.06
CA SER A 402 45.68 2.72 64.41
C SER A 402 45.56 4.25 64.50
N GLY A 403 44.57 4.68 65.18
CA GLY A 403 44.55 5.49 66.41
C GLY A 403 45.14 6.89 66.40
N SER A 404 44.31 7.86 66.64
CA SER A 404 44.39 8.80 67.80
C SER A 404 43.53 10.05 67.58
N ASP A 405 42.80 10.33 68.57
CA ASP A 405 42.13 11.56 68.98
C ASP A 405 42.59 12.88 68.36
N LEU A 406 41.63 13.76 68.04
CA LEU A 406 41.59 15.10 68.67
C LEU A 406 40.36 15.89 68.20
N SER A 407 39.48 16.03 69.17
CA SER A 407 38.70 17.22 69.61
C SER A 407 38.19 18.25 68.57
N ILE A 408 36.90 18.33 68.54
CA ILE A 408 35.97 19.44 68.65
C ILE A 408 36.58 20.85 68.70
N ARG A 409 36.21 21.70 67.79
CA ARG A 409 35.81 23.08 68.04
C ARG A 409 34.67 23.54 67.11
N THR A 410 33.54 23.77 67.73
CA THR A 410 32.47 24.63 67.33
C THR A 410 32.85 26.08 67.46
N GLU A 411 32.57 26.93 66.50
CA GLU A 411 31.98 28.23 66.82
C GLU A 411 31.27 28.82 65.57
N PRO A 412 30.20 29.63 65.82
CA PRO A 412 29.24 30.06 64.86
C PRO A 412 29.39 31.57 64.51
N GLY A 413 28.66 32.03 63.52
CA GLY A 413 28.47 33.49 63.28
C GLY A 413 28.24 33.77 61.82
N GLU A 414 27.07 34.14 61.62
CA GLU A 414 26.33 35.36 61.26
C GLU A 414 26.27 35.60 59.72
N ALA A 415 25.10 35.49 59.26
CA ALA A 415 24.19 36.50 58.66
C ALA A 415 24.84 37.69 57.91
N ILE A 416 24.61 37.72 56.60
CA ILE A 416 23.85 38.80 55.91
C ILE A 416 23.29 38.22 54.63
#